data_cb49598dc6a02f014c8d60eaf0d88791
#
_entry.id   cb49598dc6a02f014c8d60eaf0d88791
#
_cell.length_a   1.000
_cell.length_b   1.000
_cell.length_c   1.000
_cell.angle_alpha   90.00
_cell.angle_beta   90.00
_cell.angle_gamma   90.00
#
_symmetry.space_group_name_H-M   'P 1'
#
loop_
_entity.id
_entity.type
_entity.pdbx_description
1 polymer ?
#
loop_
_entity_poly.entity_id
_entity_poly.type
_entity_poly.pdbx_seq_one_letter_code
_entity_poly.pdbx_strand_id
1 'polypeptide(L)'
;MIHLRVRYLAEKDSNVSQLLTAIVLLGSLLKPAAALVSREDLFVNSDVGIRIHIREIRNTDTHRACDPILLVHGARVPGVASFDLPVPGGSLAADLAEEGSCAYVIDIRGYGQSTRPPEMEEPPQNHPPIVRSVEAARDIDAAVDLIRSRTGVSRVSLFGWATGGQWAGYYATQHSEKLSHLILLNALYGADSPHPMMGHGSDMEDPAHPGHLNPAMGAYRCNSADSLLGAWNRSIRAEDKATWRDPAVADAYVREALASDPETNTHQPPCFRSPNGALEDSFYLATGRQLWDTSFIYIYVPTLVLASERDFWSRPADRDKLKQDLVHAPMAKVVVIPNATHFVHLDRPVHGRHLLLNEIVSFIHAPR
;
A
#
# COMPACT_ATOMS: atom_id res chain seq x y z
N MET A 1 62.91 58.97 -24.59
CA MET A 1 64.05 58.79 -23.68
C MET A 1 63.50 58.25 -22.33
N ILE A 2 64.10 57.19 -21.86
CA ILE A 2 64.08 56.55 -20.56
C ILE A 2 62.95 55.52 -20.34
N HIS A 3 63.39 54.27 -20.50
CA HIS A 3 62.86 53.06 -19.92
C HIS A 3 62.98 53.11 -18.39
N LEU A 4 61.90 52.61 -17.67
CA LEU A 4 62.16 52.01 -16.41
C LEU A 4 61.33 50.73 -16.28
N ARG A 5 62.01 49.59 -16.08
CA ARG A 5 61.49 48.31 -15.71
C ARG A 5 61.03 48.35 -14.26
N VAL A 6 59.90 47.77 -13.97
CA VAL A 6 59.65 47.22 -12.63
C VAL A 6 59.27 45.76 -12.82
N ARG A 7 60.19 44.88 -12.49
CA ARG A 7 59.95 43.48 -12.07
C ARG A 7 59.71 43.52 -10.56
N TYR A 8 58.90 42.68 -10.09
CA TYR A 8 58.59 42.14 -8.77
C TYR A 8 57.11 42.28 -8.50
N LEU A 9 56.34 41.25 -8.25
CA LEU A 9 56.24 40.11 -7.37
C LEU A 9 55.06 39.26 -7.82
N ALA A 10 55.34 38.14 -8.39
CA ALA A 10 54.33 37.08 -8.60
C ALA A 10 54.83 35.83 -7.85
N GLU A 11 54.70 35.83 -6.54
CA GLU A 11 54.89 34.64 -5.71
C GLU A 11 54.31 34.88 -4.33
N LYS A 12 52.97 34.74 -4.17
CA LYS A 12 52.36 34.52 -2.84
C LYS A 12 50.84 34.32 -2.86
N ASP A 13 50.25 33.70 -3.88
CA ASP A 13 48.80 33.41 -3.83
C ASP A 13 48.40 31.95 -4.10
N SER A 14 49.38 31.01 -4.10
CA SER A 14 49.07 29.61 -4.40
C SER A 14 48.52 28.80 -3.20
N ASN A 15 48.69 29.28 -1.96
CA ASN A 15 48.31 28.50 -0.77
C ASN A 15 46.90 28.79 -0.23
N VAL A 16 46.28 29.92 -0.57
CA VAL A 16 44.92 30.25 -0.12
C VAL A 16 43.87 29.60 -1.03
N SER A 17 44.16 29.48 -2.32
CA SER A 17 43.27 28.84 -3.29
C SER A 17 43.14 27.33 -3.08
N GLN A 18 44.21 26.65 -2.64
CA GLN A 18 44.15 25.21 -2.36
C GLN A 18 43.44 24.89 -1.04
N LEU A 19 43.46 25.76 -0.03
CA LEU A 19 42.69 25.56 1.21
C LEU A 19 41.18 25.75 1.01
N LEU A 20 40.77 26.69 0.16
CA LEU A 20 39.36 26.90 -0.18
C LEU A 20 38.75 25.77 -1.01
N THR A 21 39.55 25.19 -1.92
CA THR A 21 39.09 24.04 -2.73
C THR A 21 38.94 22.75 -1.91
N ALA A 22 39.78 22.56 -0.88
CA ALA A 22 39.70 21.41 0.02
C ALA A 22 38.48 21.48 0.97
N ILE A 23 38.06 22.69 1.37
CA ILE A 23 36.87 22.87 2.25
C ILE A 23 35.57 22.67 1.48
N VAL A 24 35.50 23.00 0.19
CA VAL A 24 34.29 22.77 -0.64
C VAL A 24 34.13 21.30 -1.01
N LEU A 25 35.20 20.52 -1.11
CA LEU A 25 35.18 19.09 -1.41
C LEU A 25 34.83 18.21 -0.19
N LEU A 26 35.03 18.68 1.05
CA LEU A 26 34.61 17.95 2.25
C LEU A 26 33.14 18.17 2.62
N GLY A 27 32.47 19.19 2.07
CA GLY A 27 31.07 19.50 2.32
C GLY A 27 30.07 18.62 1.55
N SER A 28 30.53 17.87 0.56
CA SER A 28 29.65 17.12 -0.37
C SER A 28 29.58 15.61 -0.13
N LEU A 29 30.12 15.08 0.97
CA LEU A 29 30.18 13.65 1.25
C LEU A 29 29.43 13.20 2.51
N LEU A 30 28.74 14.09 3.20
CA LEU A 30 27.79 13.70 4.25
C LEU A 30 26.46 13.34 3.56
N LYS A 31 26.34 12.08 3.07
CA LYS A 31 25.01 11.50 2.94
C LYS A 31 24.35 11.61 4.31
N PRO A 32 23.14 12.20 4.42
CA PRO A 32 22.42 12.12 5.67
C PRO A 32 22.39 10.64 6.09
N ALA A 33 22.77 10.37 7.34
CA ALA A 33 22.60 9.03 7.91
C ALA A 33 21.14 8.66 7.68
N ALA A 34 20.89 7.49 7.09
CA ALA A 34 19.53 7.00 6.92
C ALA A 34 18.88 7.06 8.31
N ALA A 35 17.71 7.69 8.41
CA ALA A 35 16.99 7.79 9.66
C ALA A 35 16.81 6.38 10.24
N LEU A 36 17.15 6.21 11.52
CA LEU A 36 16.97 4.93 12.19
C LEU A 36 15.47 4.68 12.36
N VAL A 37 14.97 3.70 11.65
CA VAL A 37 13.58 3.27 11.71
C VAL A 37 13.46 2.07 12.64
N SER A 38 12.67 2.19 13.71
CA SER A 38 12.31 1.07 14.59
C SER A 38 11.09 0.33 14.05
N ARG A 39 11.00 -0.96 14.35
CA ARG A 39 9.87 -1.83 14.03
C ARG A 39 9.43 -2.57 15.28
N GLU A 40 8.13 -2.58 15.55
CA GLU A 40 7.53 -3.30 16.67
C GLU A 40 6.30 -4.06 16.19
N ASP A 41 6.25 -5.36 16.45
CA ASP A 41 5.08 -6.19 16.13
C ASP A 41 4.09 -6.17 17.30
N LEU A 42 2.88 -5.72 17.03
CA LEU A 42 1.78 -5.57 17.96
C LEU A 42 0.64 -6.52 17.59
N PHE A 43 -0.20 -6.82 18.59
CA PHE A 43 -1.37 -7.66 18.37
C PHE A 43 -2.60 -7.11 19.09
N VAL A 44 -3.76 -7.18 18.45
CA VAL A 44 -5.05 -6.80 19.03
C VAL A 44 -6.11 -7.86 18.72
N ASN A 45 -7.06 -8.06 19.62
CA ASN A 45 -8.21 -8.91 19.34
C ASN A 45 -9.29 -8.11 18.59
N SER A 46 -9.77 -8.67 17.48
CA SER A 46 -10.88 -8.13 16.69
C SER A 46 -12.19 -8.81 17.08
N ASP A 47 -12.40 -10.06 16.67
CA ASP A 47 -13.52 -10.89 17.09
C ASP A 47 -13.06 -11.95 18.10
N VAL A 48 -14.02 -12.70 18.65
CA VAL A 48 -13.72 -13.82 19.56
C VAL A 48 -12.83 -14.84 18.85
N GLY A 49 -11.63 -15.07 19.40
CA GLY A 49 -10.65 -16.00 18.82
C GLY A 49 -9.85 -15.44 17.64
N ILE A 50 -10.08 -14.22 17.23
CA ILE A 50 -9.37 -13.56 16.13
C ILE A 50 -8.41 -12.51 16.67
N ARG A 51 -7.10 -12.78 16.53
CA ARG A 51 -6.02 -11.88 16.90
C ARG A 51 -5.37 -11.32 15.62
N ILE A 52 -5.27 -10.01 15.53
CA ILE A 52 -4.78 -9.25 14.38
C ILE A 52 -3.37 -8.77 14.66
N HIS A 53 -2.47 -9.00 13.72
CA HIS A 53 -1.11 -8.52 13.72
C HIS A 53 -1.03 -7.12 13.11
N ILE A 54 -0.25 -6.26 13.76
CA ILE A 54 0.03 -4.89 13.30
C ILE A 54 1.51 -4.63 13.52
N ARG A 55 2.24 -4.21 12.49
CA ARG A 55 3.61 -3.73 12.64
C ARG A 55 3.63 -2.23 12.73
N GLU A 56 4.15 -1.68 13.82
CA GLU A 56 4.46 -0.26 13.97
C GLU A 56 5.85 0.04 13.40
N ILE A 57 5.96 1.07 12.58
CA ILE A 57 7.21 1.57 12.01
C ILE A 57 7.34 3.05 12.37
N ARG A 58 8.44 3.43 13.06
CA ARG A 58 8.68 4.78 13.56
C ARG A 58 10.09 5.24 13.27
N ASN A 59 10.25 6.54 12.99
CA ASN A 59 11.55 7.19 13.04
C ASN A 59 11.98 7.38 14.50
N THR A 60 13.15 6.83 14.86
CA THR A 60 13.68 6.93 16.24
C THR A 60 14.33 8.27 16.56
N ASP A 61 14.68 9.06 15.53
CA ASP A 61 15.36 10.35 15.72
C ASP A 61 14.39 11.49 16.05
N THR A 62 13.07 11.24 16.02
CA THR A 62 12.06 12.25 16.30
C THR A 62 11.45 12.07 17.69
N HIS A 63 11.65 13.04 18.57
CA HIS A 63 10.91 13.18 19.84
C HIS A 63 9.53 13.83 19.67
N ARG A 64 9.08 14.04 18.42
CA ARG A 64 7.79 14.65 18.11
C ARG A 64 6.68 13.62 18.14
N ALA A 65 5.49 14.07 18.55
CA ALA A 65 4.27 13.34 18.26
C ALA A 65 4.17 13.15 16.74
N CYS A 66 3.97 11.92 16.29
CA CYS A 66 3.85 11.60 14.87
C CYS A 66 2.39 11.45 14.45
N ASP A 67 2.09 11.74 13.20
CA ASP A 67 0.77 11.53 12.63
C ASP A 67 0.60 10.04 12.27
N PRO A 68 -0.30 9.30 12.97
CA PRO A 68 -0.45 7.87 12.70
C PRO A 68 -1.19 7.61 11.40
N ILE A 69 -0.68 6.65 10.63
CA ILE A 69 -1.30 6.14 9.41
C ILE A 69 -1.34 4.61 9.43
N LEU A 70 -2.54 4.04 9.21
CA LEU A 70 -2.74 2.60 9.07
C LEU A 70 -2.73 2.22 7.59
N LEU A 71 -1.88 1.26 7.20
CA LEU A 71 -1.71 0.75 5.84
C LEU A 71 -2.39 -0.61 5.70
N VAL A 72 -3.41 -0.69 4.82
CA VAL A 72 -4.21 -1.89 4.56
C VAL A 72 -3.85 -2.48 3.20
N HIS A 73 -3.41 -3.73 3.19
CA HIS A 73 -2.92 -4.45 2.01
C HIS A 73 -4.03 -4.91 1.05
N GLY A 74 -3.65 -5.29 -0.16
CA GLY A 74 -4.55 -5.92 -1.14
C GLY A 74 -4.87 -7.39 -0.82
N ALA A 75 -5.80 -7.97 -1.57
CA ALA A 75 -6.35 -9.32 -1.33
C ALA A 75 -5.38 -10.49 -1.54
N ARG A 76 -4.16 -10.25 -2.00
CA ARG A 76 -3.25 -11.34 -2.34
C ARG A 76 -2.14 -11.50 -1.32
N VAL A 77 -1.46 -10.43 -0.94
CA VAL A 77 -0.22 -10.45 -0.16
C VAL A 77 -0.44 -9.69 1.15
N PRO A 78 0.02 -10.22 2.31
CA PRO A 78 -0.15 -9.59 3.62
C PRO A 78 0.57 -8.24 3.74
N GLY A 79 0.26 -7.51 4.79
CA GLY A 79 0.68 -6.14 4.98
C GLY A 79 2.19 -5.95 5.00
N VAL A 80 2.91 -6.75 5.77
CA VAL A 80 4.38 -6.64 5.88
C VAL A 80 5.05 -6.85 4.53
N ALA A 81 4.66 -7.88 3.79
CA ALA A 81 5.21 -8.14 2.45
C ALA A 81 4.77 -7.09 1.41
N SER A 82 3.66 -6.38 1.64
CA SER A 82 3.21 -5.29 0.77
C SER A 82 3.91 -3.96 1.05
N PHE A 83 4.18 -3.63 2.32
CA PHE A 83 4.55 -2.25 2.70
C PHE A 83 5.84 -2.11 3.49
N ASP A 84 6.45 -3.21 3.97
CA ASP A 84 7.67 -3.16 4.80
C ASP A 84 8.65 -4.29 4.48
N LEU A 85 9.09 -4.36 3.21
CA LEU A 85 10.10 -5.31 2.78
C LEU A 85 11.48 -4.92 3.36
N PRO A 86 12.30 -5.91 3.82
CA PRO A 86 13.58 -5.67 4.47
C PRO A 86 14.72 -5.39 3.46
N VAL A 87 14.44 -4.55 2.47
CA VAL A 87 15.42 -4.16 1.44
C VAL A 87 15.27 -2.66 1.11
N PRO A 88 16.36 -1.98 0.70
CA PRO A 88 16.29 -0.58 0.29
C PRO A 88 15.25 -0.35 -0.80
N GLY A 89 14.42 0.66 -0.63
CA GLY A 89 13.33 1.00 -1.58
C GLY A 89 12.13 0.06 -1.54
N GLY A 90 12.09 -0.92 -0.61
CA GLY A 90 11.00 -1.88 -0.47
C GLY A 90 9.98 -1.54 0.62
N SER A 91 10.18 -0.47 1.40
CA SER A 91 9.28 -0.12 2.51
C SER A 91 8.65 1.26 2.32
N LEU A 92 7.37 1.29 1.93
CA LEU A 92 6.56 2.51 1.95
C LEU A 92 6.35 2.99 3.40
N ALA A 93 6.22 2.05 4.34
CA ALA A 93 6.01 2.37 5.75
C ALA A 93 7.24 3.09 6.36
N ALA A 94 8.45 2.67 6.00
CA ALA A 94 9.68 3.35 6.43
C ALA A 94 9.80 4.73 5.80
N ASP A 95 9.50 4.87 4.50
CA ASP A 95 9.52 6.19 3.85
C ASP A 95 8.54 7.17 4.52
N LEU A 96 7.32 6.72 4.86
CA LEU A 96 6.34 7.55 5.59
C LEU A 96 6.83 7.90 7.00
N ALA A 97 7.54 6.98 7.66
CA ALA A 97 8.13 7.24 8.97
C ALA A 97 9.28 8.27 8.91
N GLU A 98 10.09 8.23 7.86
CA GLU A 98 11.13 9.24 7.61
C GLU A 98 10.53 10.63 7.35
N GLU A 99 9.35 10.71 6.75
CA GLU A 99 8.58 11.94 6.50
C GLU A 99 7.72 12.40 7.71
N GLY A 100 7.86 11.77 8.87
CA GLY A 100 7.26 12.22 10.14
C GLY A 100 5.95 11.55 10.54
N SER A 101 5.51 10.52 9.82
CA SER A 101 4.37 9.70 10.23
C SER A 101 4.80 8.57 11.17
N CYS A 102 3.84 8.02 11.94
CA CYS A 102 3.97 6.68 12.54
C CYS A 102 3.15 5.72 11.67
N ALA A 103 3.84 4.90 10.89
CA ALA A 103 3.17 3.96 10.02
C ALA A 103 2.83 2.66 10.76
N TYR A 104 1.62 2.18 10.56
CA TYR A 104 1.13 0.90 11.08
C TYR A 104 0.72 0.04 9.90
N VAL A 105 1.25 -1.15 9.81
CA VAL A 105 0.96 -2.11 8.73
C VAL A 105 0.15 -3.25 9.32
N ILE A 106 -1.09 -3.42 8.87
CA ILE A 106 -1.98 -4.49 9.35
C ILE A 106 -1.87 -5.73 8.46
N ASP A 107 -1.94 -6.91 9.07
CA ASP A 107 -2.34 -8.15 8.41
C ASP A 107 -3.83 -8.40 8.74
N ILE A 108 -4.70 -8.37 7.75
CA ILE A 108 -6.11 -8.75 7.92
C ILE A 108 -6.17 -10.25 8.29
N ARG A 109 -7.22 -10.69 9.02
CA ARG A 109 -7.40 -12.13 9.35
C ARG A 109 -7.22 -13.02 8.12
N GLY A 110 -6.61 -14.15 8.29
CA GLY A 110 -6.26 -15.06 7.19
C GLY A 110 -4.96 -14.72 6.46
N TYR A 111 -4.30 -13.60 6.82
CA TYR A 111 -3.03 -13.17 6.23
C TYR A 111 -1.92 -13.02 7.29
N GLY A 112 -0.68 -13.18 6.84
CA GLY A 112 0.51 -12.88 7.62
C GLY A 112 0.54 -13.56 8.98
N GLN A 113 0.76 -12.78 10.03
CA GLN A 113 0.80 -13.24 11.42
C GLN A 113 -0.56 -13.14 12.13
N SER A 114 -1.62 -12.69 11.45
CA SER A 114 -2.97 -12.68 11.99
C SER A 114 -3.57 -14.09 12.04
N THR A 115 -4.57 -14.28 12.93
CA THR A 115 -5.29 -15.54 13.03
C THR A 115 -5.87 -15.94 11.68
N ARG A 116 -5.65 -17.18 11.28
CA ARG A 116 -6.33 -17.81 10.15
C ARG A 116 -7.66 -18.38 10.61
N PRO A 117 -8.77 -18.05 9.91
CA PRO A 117 -10.05 -18.71 10.16
C PRO A 117 -9.93 -20.23 10.00
N PRO A 118 -10.67 -21.03 10.80
CA PRO A 118 -10.56 -22.49 10.80
C PRO A 118 -10.87 -23.12 9.44
N GLU A 119 -11.65 -22.48 8.60
CA GLU A 119 -11.95 -22.90 7.23
C GLU A 119 -10.69 -22.96 6.33
N MET A 120 -9.61 -22.29 6.73
CA MET A 120 -8.31 -22.37 6.03
C MET A 120 -7.52 -23.64 6.36
N GLU A 121 -7.91 -24.40 7.36
CA GLU A 121 -7.31 -25.69 7.70
C GLU A 121 -8.00 -26.87 6.99
N GLU A 122 -9.05 -26.59 6.22
CA GLU A 122 -9.80 -27.56 5.40
C GLU A 122 -9.59 -27.31 3.90
N PRO A 123 -9.91 -28.29 3.02
CA PRO A 123 -9.92 -28.06 1.58
C PRO A 123 -10.81 -26.88 1.22
N PRO A 124 -10.32 -25.92 0.41
CA PRO A 124 -11.05 -24.67 0.15
C PRO A 124 -12.45 -24.88 -0.43
N GLN A 125 -12.70 -25.99 -1.14
CA GLN A 125 -13.99 -26.30 -1.75
C GLN A 125 -15.08 -26.70 -0.74
N ASN A 126 -14.71 -26.98 0.52
CA ASN A 126 -15.66 -27.33 1.57
C ASN A 126 -16.45 -26.11 2.09
N HIS A 127 -15.96 -24.91 1.81
CA HIS A 127 -16.48 -23.65 2.35
C HIS A 127 -16.66 -22.59 1.28
N PRO A 128 -17.64 -21.68 1.41
CA PRO A 128 -17.71 -20.49 0.57
C PRO A 128 -16.52 -19.56 0.81
N PRO A 129 -16.32 -18.54 -0.03
CA PRO A 129 -15.31 -17.52 0.19
C PRO A 129 -15.39 -16.88 1.57
N ILE A 130 -14.28 -16.79 2.28
CA ILE A 130 -14.16 -16.23 3.64
C ILE A 130 -13.39 -14.91 3.65
N VAL A 131 -13.54 -14.13 4.72
CA VAL A 131 -12.89 -12.82 4.92
C VAL A 131 -13.35 -11.81 3.87
N ARG A 132 -14.61 -11.43 4.00
CA ARG A 132 -15.23 -10.37 3.20
C ARG A 132 -14.97 -8.98 3.80
N SER A 133 -15.48 -7.96 3.16
CA SER A 133 -15.30 -6.56 3.61
C SER A 133 -15.81 -6.31 5.03
N VAL A 134 -16.86 -7.03 5.47
CA VAL A 134 -17.40 -6.91 6.83
C VAL A 134 -16.41 -7.40 7.89
N GLU A 135 -15.77 -8.54 7.67
CA GLU A 135 -14.73 -9.07 8.56
C GLU A 135 -13.48 -8.19 8.54
N ALA A 136 -13.04 -7.77 7.36
CA ALA A 136 -11.88 -6.89 7.22
C ALA A 136 -12.11 -5.53 7.90
N ALA A 137 -13.32 -4.97 7.83
CA ALA A 137 -13.66 -3.71 8.51
C ALA A 137 -13.56 -3.83 10.05
N ARG A 138 -13.96 -4.98 10.64
CA ARG A 138 -13.79 -5.22 12.08
C ARG A 138 -12.31 -5.32 12.48
N ASP A 139 -11.49 -5.91 11.64
CA ASP A 139 -10.03 -5.98 11.87
C ASP A 139 -9.40 -4.58 11.80
N ILE A 140 -9.82 -3.77 10.83
CA ILE A 140 -9.39 -2.37 10.70
C ILE A 140 -9.83 -1.57 11.92
N ASP A 141 -11.07 -1.76 12.41
CA ASP A 141 -11.58 -1.04 13.58
C ASP A 141 -10.76 -1.34 14.83
N ALA A 142 -10.46 -2.61 15.08
CA ALA A 142 -9.61 -3.03 16.19
C ALA A 142 -8.20 -2.42 16.10
N ALA A 143 -7.62 -2.36 14.90
CA ALA A 143 -6.32 -1.74 14.67
C ALA A 143 -6.38 -0.22 14.88
N VAL A 144 -7.40 0.47 14.38
CA VAL A 144 -7.60 1.91 14.55
C VAL A 144 -7.73 2.25 16.04
N ASP A 145 -8.51 1.49 16.81
CA ASP A 145 -8.69 1.73 18.24
C ASP A 145 -7.41 1.43 19.05
N LEU A 146 -6.62 0.42 18.67
CA LEU A 146 -5.29 0.20 19.25
C LEU A 146 -4.38 1.40 19.00
N ILE A 147 -4.31 1.90 17.75
CA ILE A 147 -3.46 3.03 17.39
C ILE A 147 -3.89 4.29 18.15
N ARG A 148 -5.18 4.59 18.23
CA ARG A 148 -5.72 5.72 18.98
C ARG A 148 -5.34 5.65 20.46
N SER A 149 -5.48 4.47 21.07
CA SER A 149 -5.10 4.24 22.48
C SER A 149 -3.60 4.41 22.69
N ARG A 150 -2.78 3.90 21.77
CA ARG A 150 -1.31 3.90 21.88
C ARG A 150 -0.71 5.29 21.66
N THR A 151 -1.28 6.07 20.75
CA THR A 151 -0.77 7.39 20.36
C THR A 151 -1.46 8.55 21.07
N GLY A 152 -2.62 8.32 21.68
CA GLY A 152 -3.45 9.35 22.31
C GLY A 152 -4.20 10.26 21.34
N VAL A 153 -4.12 10.00 20.03
CA VAL A 153 -4.86 10.77 19.03
C VAL A 153 -6.32 10.32 18.95
N SER A 154 -7.22 11.25 18.61
CA SER A 154 -8.63 10.92 18.40
C SER A 154 -8.94 10.29 17.04
N ARG A 155 -8.09 10.53 16.04
CA ARG A 155 -8.30 10.13 14.64
C ARG A 155 -7.00 9.65 14.00
N VAL A 156 -7.11 8.66 13.09
CA VAL A 156 -6.01 8.00 12.39
C VAL A 156 -6.16 8.22 10.88
N SER A 157 -5.07 8.43 10.16
CA SER A 157 -5.09 8.37 8.69
C SER A 157 -5.17 6.91 8.24
N LEU A 158 -6.03 6.62 7.26
CA LEU A 158 -6.24 5.27 6.74
C LEU A 158 -5.84 5.22 5.27
N PHE A 159 -4.90 4.34 4.95
CA PHE A 159 -4.45 4.07 3.58
C PHE A 159 -4.85 2.65 3.18
N GLY A 160 -5.41 2.49 1.97
CA GLY A 160 -5.73 1.18 1.42
C GLY A 160 -5.23 1.03 -0.02
N TRP A 161 -4.56 -0.10 -0.32
CA TRP A 161 -4.12 -0.46 -1.65
C TRP A 161 -4.98 -1.55 -2.26
N ALA A 162 -5.41 -1.37 -3.53
CA ALA A 162 -6.23 -2.33 -4.27
C ALA A 162 -7.49 -2.72 -3.48
N THR A 163 -7.68 -4.00 -3.12
CA THR A 163 -8.77 -4.45 -2.25
C THR A 163 -8.69 -3.82 -0.85
N GLY A 164 -7.49 -3.53 -0.33
CA GLY A 164 -7.35 -2.76 0.90
C GLY A 164 -8.01 -1.37 0.80
N GLY A 165 -8.04 -0.79 -0.39
CA GLY A 165 -8.81 0.44 -0.66
C GLY A 165 -10.33 0.23 -0.60
N GLN A 166 -10.84 -0.94 -1.05
CA GLN A 166 -12.25 -1.30 -0.89
C GLN A 166 -12.60 -1.45 0.60
N TRP A 167 -11.79 -2.19 1.35
CA TRP A 167 -11.98 -2.39 2.79
C TRP A 167 -11.89 -1.09 3.59
N ALA A 168 -10.90 -0.25 3.28
CA ALA A 168 -10.74 1.05 3.91
C ALA A 168 -11.91 2.00 3.59
N GLY A 169 -12.38 2.01 2.35
CA GLY A 169 -13.56 2.77 1.94
C GLY A 169 -14.82 2.30 2.63
N TYR A 170 -15.05 0.98 2.67
CA TYR A 170 -16.18 0.39 3.40
C TYR A 170 -16.12 0.73 4.90
N TYR A 171 -14.97 0.60 5.53
CA TYR A 171 -14.78 1.03 6.92
C TYR A 171 -15.08 2.52 7.11
N ALA A 172 -14.61 3.38 6.22
CA ALA A 172 -14.81 4.82 6.30
C ALA A 172 -16.27 5.24 6.16
N THR A 173 -17.13 4.49 5.46
CA THR A 173 -18.57 4.76 5.41
C THR A 173 -19.25 4.57 6.76
N GLN A 174 -18.69 3.75 7.65
CA GLN A 174 -19.24 3.41 8.96
C GLN A 174 -18.60 4.17 10.11
N HIS A 175 -17.31 4.55 9.97
CA HIS A 175 -16.46 5.08 11.04
C HIS A 175 -15.64 6.30 10.62
N SER A 176 -16.22 7.20 9.81
CA SER A 176 -15.54 8.45 9.40
C SER A 176 -15.06 9.29 10.59
N GLU A 177 -15.75 9.20 11.74
CA GLU A 177 -15.42 9.94 12.97
C GLU A 177 -14.09 9.51 13.59
N LYS A 178 -13.62 8.28 13.34
CA LYS A 178 -12.33 7.77 13.81
C LYS A 178 -11.16 8.12 12.87
N LEU A 179 -11.46 8.67 11.69
CA LEU A 179 -10.46 8.95 10.67
C LEU A 179 -10.12 10.43 10.56
N SER A 180 -8.84 10.73 10.31
CA SER A 180 -8.36 12.07 9.92
C SER A 180 -8.32 12.25 8.41
N HIS A 181 -7.90 11.22 7.69
CA HIS A 181 -7.79 11.15 6.23
C HIS A 181 -8.09 9.75 5.73
N LEU A 182 -8.64 9.65 4.52
CA LEU A 182 -8.74 8.41 3.76
C LEU A 182 -7.90 8.53 2.49
N ILE A 183 -7.05 7.52 2.24
CA ILE A 183 -6.17 7.48 1.07
C ILE A 183 -6.38 6.16 0.35
N LEU A 184 -6.80 6.19 -0.90
CA LEU A 184 -7.16 5.04 -1.70
C LEU A 184 -6.21 4.92 -2.88
N LEU A 185 -5.35 3.90 -2.89
CA LEU A 185 -4.44 3.62 -4.00
C LEU A 185 -4.96 2.46 -4.85
N ASN A 186 -5.22 2.71 -6.13
CA ASN A 186 -5.65 1.70 -7.10
C ASN A 186 -6.86 0.87 -6.62
N ALA A 187 -7.78 1.51 -5.91
CA ALA A 187 -8.97 0.86 -5.37
C ALA A 187 -10.01 0.60 -6.47
N LEU A 188 -10.60 -0.59 -6.47
CA LEU A 188 -11.77 -0.89 -7.27
C LEU A 188 -13.01 -0.23 -6.64
N TYR A 189 -13.85 0.39 -7.49
CA TYR A 189 -15.13 0.95 -7.06
C TYR A 189 -16.15 0.76 -8.17
N GLY A 190 -17.20 -0.03 -7.96
CA GLY A 190 -18.14 -0.47 -8.98
C GLY A 190 -18.64 0.61 -9.90
N ALA A 191 -18.10 0.67 -11.12
CA ALA A 191 -18.58 1.52 -12.19
C ALA A 191 -19.63 0.81 -13.03
N ASP A 192 -20.48 1.55 -13.70
CA ASP A 192 -21.54 1.05 -14.59
C ASP A 192 -21.00 0.42 -15.90
N SER A 193 -19.85 -0.22 -15.83
CA SER A 193 -19.22 -0.89 -16.98
C SER A 193 -18.59 -2.21 -16.57
N PRO A 194 -18.70 -3.26 -17.41
CA PRO A 194 -18.13 -4.58 -17.11
C PRO A 194 -16.64 -4.50 -16.83
N HIS A 195 -16.18 -5.21 -15.80
CA HIS A 195 -14.77 -5.33 -15.52
C HIS A 195 -14.20 -6.55 -16.30
N PRO A 196 -13.11 -6.38 -17.09
CA PRO A 196 -12.65 -7.45 -17.98
C PRO A 196 -12.12 -8.70 -17.26
N MET A 197 -11.78 -8.60 -15.98
CA MET A 197 -11.15 -9.69 -15.23
C MET A 197 -12.08 -10.35 -14.20
N MET A 198 -13.22 -9.76 -13.84
CA MET A 198 -14.03 -10.24 -12.71
C MET A 198 -15.52 -9.90 -12.83
N GLY A 199 -15.95 -9.47 -13.97
CA GLY A 199 -17.37 -9.18 -14.23
C GLY A 199 -18.09 -10.36 -14.88
N HIS A 200 -19.24 -10.06 -15.46
CA HIS A 200 -20.00 -10.99 -16.26
C HIS A 200 -19.14 -11.57 -17.40
N GLY A 201 -19.19 -12.90 -17.57
CA GLY A 201 -18.43 -13.64 -18.57
C GLY A 201 -16.95 -13.89 -18.19
N SER A 202 -16.51 -13.51 -16.99
CA SER A 202 -15.18 -13.87 -16.47
C SER A 202 -15.17 -15.28 -15.88
N ASP A 203 -13.96 -15.85 -15.70
CA ASP A 203 -13.77 -17.16 -15.04
C ASP A 203 -14.27 -17.18 -13.58
N MET A 204 -14.54 -16.01 -13.01
CA MET A 204 -15.10 -15.87 -11.67
C MET A 204 -16.61 -16.05 -11.64
N GLU A 205 -17.30 -15.94 -12.75
CA GLU A 205 -18.75 -16.14 -12.83
C GLU A 205 -19.11 -17.63 -12.83
N ASP A 206 -20.17 -17.98 -12.11
CA ASP A 206 -20.75 -19.34 -12.18
C ASP A 206 -21.38 -19.55 -13.57
N PRO A 207 -20.90 -20.48 -14.39
CA PRO A 207 -21.46 -20.73 -15.71
C PRO A 207 -22.89 -21.26 -15.66
N ALA A 208 -23.31 -21.87 -14.54
CA ALA A 208 -24.66 -22.37 -14.32
C ALA A 208 -25.64 -21.31 -13.84
N HIS A 209 -25.11 -20.28 -13.14
CA HIS A 209 -25.90 -19.22 -12.50
C HIS A 209 -25.28 -17.85 -12.78
N PRO A 210 -25.49 -17.25 -13.96
CA PRO A 210 -24.92 -15.94 -14.30
C PRO A 210 -25.23 -14.87 -13.25
N GLY A 211 -24.24 -14.04 -12.95
CA GLY A 211 -24.31 -13.03 -11.89
C GLY A 211 -23.97 -13.54 -10.47
N HIS A 212 -23.62 -14.82 -10.34
CA HIS A 212 -23.11 -15.40 -9.11
C HIS A 212 -21.64 -15.76 -9.23
N LEU A 213 -20.91 -15.67 -8.11
CA LEU A 213 -19.53 -16.14 -8.06
C LEU A 213 -19.50 -17.66 -8.24
N ASN A 214 -18.53 -18.13 -9.01
CA ASN A 214 -18.29 -19.56 -9.23
C ASN A 214 -17.95 -20.25 -7.89
N PRO A 215 -18.77 -21.24 -7.44
CA PRO A 215 -18.56 -21.91 -6.17
C PRO A 215 -17.22 -22.67 -6.11
N ALA A 216 -16.63 -22.99 -7.25
CA ALA A 216 -15.30 -23.61 -7.33
C ALA A 216 -14.17 -22.70 -6.79
N MET A 217 -14.43 -21.42 -6.59
CA MET A 217 -13.46 -20.49 -5.97
C MET A 217 -13.13 -20.89 -4.53
N GLY A 218 -14.10 -21.42 -3.77
CA GLY A 218 -13.89 -21.89 -2.40
C GLY A 218 -13.43 -20.83 -1.41
N ALA A 219 -13.09 -21.26 -0.20
CA ALA A 219 -12.74 -20.39 0.92
C ALA A 219 -11.50 -19.51 0.69
N TYR A 220 -10.46 -20.12 0.10
CA TYR A 220 -9.16 -19.48 -0.13
C TYR A 220 -8.49 -20.02 -1.40
N ARG A 221 -7.46 -19.32 -1.87
CA ARG A 221 -6.59 -19.74 -2.97
C ARG A 221 -5.14 -19.83 -2.53
N CYS A 222 -4.36 -20.63 -3.26
CA CYS A 222 -2.92 -20.77 -3.07
C CYS A 222 -2.16 -19.93 -4.11
N ASN A 223 -1.24 -19.09 -3.67
CA ASN A 223 -0.47 -18.19 -4.53
C ASN A 223 1.00 -18.63 -4.55
N SER A 224 1.48 -19.07 -5.71
CA SER A 224 2.87 -19.43 -5.96
C SER A 224 3.73 -18.21 -6.30
N ALA A 225 5.05 -18.37 -6.25
CA ALA A 225 6.02 -17.35 -6.65
C ALA A 225 5.72 -16.77 -8.06
N ASP A 226 5.44 -17.64 -9.02
CA ASP A 226 5.18 -17.23 -10.40
C ASP A 226 3.90 -16.39 -10.53
N SER A 227 2.88 -16.70 -9.73
CA SER A 227 1.61 -15.96 -9.74
C SER A 227 1.76 -14.53 -9.24
N LEU A 228 2.72 -14.28 -8.33
CA LEU A 228 2.93 -12.97 -7.70
C LEU A 228 3.47 -11.93 -8.68
N LEU A 229 4.48 -12.30 -9.47
CA LEU A 229 5.14 -11.37 -10.38
C LEU A 229 4.43 -11.22 -11.73
N GLY A 230 3.51 -12.15 -12.06
CA GLY A 230 2.87 -12.17 -13.38
C GLY A 230 2.15 -10.86 -13.75
N ALA A 231 1.31 -10.34 -12.86
CA ALA A 231 0.59 -9.08 -13.07
C ALA A 231 1.53 -7.87 -13.11
N TRP A 232 2.52 -7.83 -12.22
CA TRP A 232 3.53 -6.76 -12.20
C TRP A 232 4.35 -6.77 -13.49
N ASN A 233 4.82 -7.94 -13.93
CA ASN A 233 5.58 -8.09 -15.19
C ASN A 233 4.78 -7.60 -16.40
N ARG A 234 3.48 -7.89 -16.48
CA ARG A 234 2.62 -7.42 -17.57
C ARG A 234 2.41 -5.91 -17.57
N SER A 235 2.38 -5.29 -16.40
CA SER A 235 2.24 -3.83 -16.25
C SER A 235 3.49 -3.06 -16.70
N ILE A 236 4.66 -3.68 -16.65
CA ILE A 236 5.94 -3.09 -17.08
C ILE A 236 6.13 -3.36 -18.56
N ARG A 237 6.08 -2.31 -19.41
CA ARG A 237 6.26 -2.44 -20.86
C ARG A 237 7.71 -2.65 -21.29
N ALA A 238 8.70 -2.19 -20.49
CA ALA A 238 10.11 -2.40 -20.78
C ALA A 238 10.44 -3.91 -20.84
N GLU A 239 11.28 -4.32 -21.76
CA GLU A 239 11.76 -5.70 -21.88
C GLU A 239 12.54 -6.08 -20.62
N ASP A 240 13.51 -5.26 -20.24
CA ASP A 240 14.22 -5.39 -18.97
C ASP A 240 13.39 -4.81 -17.83
N LYS A 241 12.80 -5.69 -17.01
CA LYS A 241 11.97 -5.30 -15.85
C LYS A 241 12.78 -4.61 -14.75
N ALA A 242 14.10 -4.83 -14.69
CA ALA A 242 14.98 -4.21 -13.71
C ALA A 242 15.12 -2.69 -13.89
N THR A 243 14.86 -2.18 -15.08
CA THR A 243 14.81 -0.73 -15.32
C THR A 243 13.64 -0.06 -14.61
N TRP A 244 12.58 -0.83 -14.34
CA TRP A 244 11.34 -0.32 -13.74
C TRP A 244 11.27 -0.56 -12.24
N ARG A 245 11.60 -1.75 -11.79
CA ARG A 245 11.63 -2.15 -10.38
C ARG A 245 12.99 -2.73 -10.01
N ASP A 246 13.37 -2.60 -8.73
CA ASP A 246 14.59 -3.22 -8.25
C ASP A 246 14.42 -4.74 -8.15
N PRO A 247 15.33 -5.55 -8.72
CA PRO A 247 15.28 -6.99 -8.57
C PRO A 247 15.25 -7.45 -7.11
N ALA A 248 16.01 -6.79 -6.23
CA ALA A 248 16.03 -7.11 -4.80
C ALA A 248 14.67 -6.87 -4.13
N VAL A 249 13.91 -5.85 -4.57
CA VAL A 249 12.54 -5.60 -4.11
C VAL A 249 11.60 -6.70 -4.60
N ALA A 250 11.71 -7.10 -5.87
CA ALA A 250 10.88 -8.17 -6.42
C ALA A 250 11.15 -9.52 -5.72
N ASP A 251 12.41 -9.86 -5.48
CA ASP A 251 12.81 -11.08 -4.78
C ASP A 251 12.35 -11.06 -3.31
N ALA A 252 12.50 -9.92 -2.64
CA ALA A 252 12.00 -9.75 -1.27
C ALA A 252 10.49 -9.88 -1.20
N TYR A 253 9.73 -9.28 -2.14
CA TYR A 253 8.28 -9.38 -2.20
C TYR A 253 7.81 -10.84 -2.29
N VAL A 254 8.42 -11.64 -3.17
CA VAL A 254 8.10 -13.07 -3.29
C VAL A 254 8.48 -13.84 -2.04
N ARG A 255 9.69 -13.62 -1.52
CA ARG A 255 10.20 -14.32 -0.33
C ARG A 255 9.33 -14.05 0.91
N GLU A 256 9.05 -12.77 1.20
CA GLU A 256 8.25 -12.38 2.37
C GLU A 256 6.79 -12.84 2.25
N ALA A 257 6.23 -12.81 1.03
CA ALA A 257 4.89 -13.33 0.78
C ALA A 257 4.81 -14.84 1.03
N LEU A 258 5.75 -15.63 0.52
CA LEU A 258 5.80 -17.08 0.76
C LEU A 258 6.06 -17.39 2.25
N ALA A 259 6.95 -16.66 2.91
CA ALA A 259 7.25 -16.86 4.33
C ALA A 259 6.09 -16.49 5.26
N SER A 260 5.08 -15.79 4.78
CA SER A 260 3.95 -15.32 5.58
C SER A 260 2.95 -16.40 5.98
N ASP A 261 2.94 -17.56 5.31
CA ASP A 261 2.08 -18.70 5.63
C ASP A 261 2.93 -19.89 6.08
N PRO A 262 2.74 -20.40 7.32
CA PRO A 262 3.49 -21.54 7.81
C PRO A 262 3.32 -22.81 6.98
N GLU A 263 2.19 -22.94 6.24
CA GLU A 263 1.91 -24.10 5.40
C GLU A 263 2.47 -23.98 3.97
N THR A 264 3.19 -22.90 3.65
CA THR A 264 3.71 -22.66 2.28
C THR A 264 4.45 -23.88 1.70
N ASN A 265 5.29 -24.53 2.50
CA ASN A 265 6.14 -25.64 2.05
C ASN A 265 5.43 -27.00 2.05
N THR A 266 4.19 -27.08 2.53
CA THR A 266 3.39 -28.32 2.45
C THR A 266 2.77 -28.49 1.05
N HIS A 267 2.78 -27.44 0.24
CA HIS A 267 2.26 -27.40 -1.13
C HIS A 267 3.36 -27.64 -2.17
N GLN A 268 2.98 -28.22 -3.35
CA GLN A 268 3.88 -28.41 -4.48
C GLN A 268 3.24 -27.86 -5.78
N PRO A 269 3.75 -26.79 -6.37
CA PRO A 269 4.87 -25.95 -5.90
C PRO A 269 4.52 -25.19 -4.59
N PRO A 270 5.52 -24.70 -3.84
CA PRO A 270 5.29 -23.91 -2.64
C PRO A 270 4.38 -22.70 -2.92
N CYS A 271 3.37 -22.50 -2.07
CA CYS A 271 2.42 -21.40 -2.23
C CYS A 271 1.82 -21.01 -0.87
N PHE A 272 1.49 -19.76 -0.69
CA PHE A 272 0.80 -19.27 0.50
C PHE A 272 -0.68 -19.06 0.25
N ARG A 273 -1.50 -19.27 1.27
CA ARG A 273 -2.95 -19.20 1.21
C ARG A 273 -3.43 -17.75 1.40
N SER A 274 -4.44 -17.36 0.62
CA SER A 274 -5.14 -16.07 0.76
C SER A 274 -6.64 -16.27 0.68
N PRO A 275 -7.43 -15.71 1.61
CA PRO A 275 -8.89 -15.76 1.59
C PRO A 275 -9.50 -15.24 0.29
N ASN A 276 -10.61 -15.83 -0.14
CA ASN A 276 -11.31 -15.48 -1.38
C ASN A 276 -12.49 -14.52 -1.20
N GLY A 277 -12.87 -14.17 0.03
CA GLY A 277 -13.97 -13.23 0.28
C GLY A 277 -13.79 -11.87 -0.40
N ALA A 278 -12.53 -11.40 -0.47
CA ALA A 278 -12.18 -10.20 -1.23
C ALA A 278 -12.46 -10.30 -2.73
N LEU A 279 -12.31 -11.50 -3.32
CA LEU A 279 -12.63 -11.74 -4.74
C LEU A 279 -14.15 -11.76 -4.94
N GLU A 280 -14.90 -12.37 -4.02
CA GLU A 280 -16.35 -12.33 -4.04
C GLU A 280 -16.87 -10.90 -4.00
N ASP A 281 -16.37 -10.09 -3.07
CA ASP A 281 -16.74 -8.68 -2.96
C ASP A 281 -16.39 -7.90 -4.24
N SER A 282 -15.22 -8.15 -4.81
CA SER A 282 -14.79 -7.52 -6.07
C SER A 282 -15.65 -7.94 -7.26
N PHE A 283 -16.06 -9.22 -7.31
CA PHE A 283 -16.97 -9.72 -8.33
C PHE A 283 -18.33 -9.02 -8.25
N TYR A 284 -18.88 -8.86 -7.05
CA TYR A 284 -20.16 -8.17 -6.85
C TYR A 284 -20.07 -6.68 -7.17
N LEU A 285 -18.97 -6.01 -6.83
CA LEU A 285 -18.73 -4.64 -7.27
C LEU A 285 -18.68 -4.52 -8.79
N ALA A 286 -17.98 -5.44 -9.46
CA ALA A 286 -17.83 -5.45 -10.92
C ALA A 286 -19.11 -5.80 -11.67
N THR A 287 -20.08 -6.46 -11.01
CA THR A 287 -21.39 -6.81 -11.57
C THR A 287 -22.51 -5.83 -11.19
N GLY A 288 -22.17 -4.70 -10.56
CA GLY A 288 -23.12 -3.69 -10.13
C GLY A 288 -23.89 -4.05 -8.86
N ARG A 289 -23.50 -5.14 -8.17
CA ARG A 289 -24.04 -5.53 -6.86
C ARG A 289 -23.12 -4.99 -5.77
N GLN A 290 -23.24 -3.70 -5.48
CA GLN A 290 -22.50 -3.13 -4.35
C GLN A 290 -22.93 -3.82 -3.05
N LEU A 291 -21.92 -4.25 -2.27
CA LEU A 291 -22.15 -4.98 -1.02
C LEU A 291 -22.57 -4.09 0.13
N TRP A 292 -22.31 -2.82 0.00
CA TRP A 292 -22.73 -1.79 0.93
C TRP A 292 -23.72 -0.88 0.22
N ASP A 293 -24.88 -0.70 0.81
CA ASP A 293 -25.94 0.21 0.33
C ASP A 293 -25.50 1.66 0.30
N THR A 294 -24.43 1.91 0.99
CA THR A 294 -23.88 3.23 1.14
C THR A 294 -22.69 3.32 0.23
N SER A 295 -22.90 3.75 -0.96
CA SER A 295 -21.82 4.25 -1.78
C SER A 295 -20.96 5.20 -0.94
N PHE A 296 -19.77 5.55 -1.41
CA PHE A 296 -18.86 6.48 -0.70
C PHE A 296 -19.45 7.88 -0.45
N ILE A 297 -20.75 8.10 -0.74
CA ILE A 297 -21.48 9.29 -0.32
C ILE A 297 -21.50 9.48 1.20
N TYR A 298 -21.35 8.41 2.00
CA TYR A 298 -21.32 8.48 3.46
C TYR A 298 -19.90 8.62 4.04
N ILE A 299 -18.92 8.97 3.22
CA ILE A 299 -17.57 9.30 3.68
C ILE A 299 -17.51 10.79 4.01
N TYR A 300 -17.25 11.11 5.28
CA TYR A 300 -17.19 12.47 5.83
C TYR A 300 -15.77 12.90 6.22
N VAL A 301 -14.77 12.34 5.59
CA VAL A 301 -13.35 12.59 5.87
C VAL A 301 -12.63 13.04 4.61
N PRO A 302 -11.62 13.95 4.69
CA PRO A 302 -10.79 14.29 3.54
C PRO A 302 -10.27 13.05 2.85
N THR A 303 -10.50 12.92 1.55
CA THR A 303 -10.19 11.70 0.79
C THR A 303 -9.28 12.01 -0.40
N LEU A 304 -8.15 11.26 -0.48
CA LEU A 304 -7.21 11.25 -1.59
C LEU A 304 -7.35 9.94 -2.37
N VAL A 305 -7.64 10.04 -3.65
CA VAL A 305 -7.69 8.91 -4.58
C VAL A 305 -6.45 8.96 -5.48
N LEU A 306 -5.61 7.96 -5.36
CA LEU A 306 -4.39 7.78 -6.14
C LEU A 306 -4.58 6.64 -7.13
N ALA A 307 -4.32 6.89 -8.40
CA ALA A 307 -4.50 5.91 -9.45
C ALA A 307 -3.24 5.82 -10.32
N SER A 308 -2.74 4.64 -10.52
CA SER A 308 -1.64 4.37 -11.44
C SER A 308 -2.19 4.34 -12.88
N GLU A 309 -1.53 5.06 -13.81
CA GLU A 309 -1.96 5.12 -15.21
C GLU A 309 -2.02 3.74 -15.87
N ARG A 310 -1.12 2.81 -15.47
CA ARG A 310 -1.03 1.45 -16.00
C ARG A 310 -1.65 0.41 -15.09
N ASP A 311 -2.60 0.84 -14.25
CA ASP A 311 -3.32 -0.09 -13.39
C ASP A 311 -4.26 -0.98 -14.23
N PHE A 312 -4.22 -2.28 -13.94
CA PHE A 312 -5.12 -3.26 -14.55
C PHE A 312 -6.38 -3.52 -13.70
N TRP A 313 -6.37 -3.06 -12.45
CA TRP A 313 -7.40 -3.33 -11.46
C TRP A 313 -8.43 -2.19 -11.36
N SER A 314 -7.98 -0.98 -11.01
CA SER A 314 -8.82 0.22 -10.91
C SER A 314 -8.86 0.94 -12.24
N ARG A 315 -10.03 1.02 -12.85
CA ARG A 315 -10.24 1.62 -14.17
C ARG A 315 -10.53 3.12 -14.08
N PRO A 316 -10.39 3.89 -15.15
CA PRO A 316 -10.84 5.29 -15.19
C PRO A 316 -12.29 5.47 -14.75
N ALA A 317 -13.21 4.60 -15.19
CA ALA A 317 -14.63 4.65 -14.81
C ALA A 317 -14.85 4.45 -13.30
N ASP A 318 -14.08 3.58 -12.64
CA ASP A 318 -14.14 3.37 -11.19
C ASP A 318 -13.75 4.65 -10.44
N ARG A 319 -12.69 5.33 -10.90
CA ARG A 319 -12.22 6.60 -10.31
C ARG A 319 -13.23 7.75 -10.48
N ASP A 320 -13.84 7.81 -11.66
CA ASP A 320 -14.84 8.85 -11.97
C ASP A 320 -16.09 8.66 -11.11
N LYS A 321 -16.56 7.42 -10.98
CA LYS A 321 -17.67 7.07 -10.09
C LYS A 321 -17.34 7.34 -8.63
N LEU A 322 -16.16 6.95 -8.17
CA LEU A 322 -15.69 7.21 -6.81
C LEU A 322 -15.66 8.71 -6.51
N LYS A 323 -15.11 9.51 -7.44
CA LYS A 323 -15.10 10.98 -7.30
C LYS A 323 -16.51 11.57 -7.23
N GLN A 324 -17.45 11.04 -8.04
CA GLN A 324 -18.84 11.48 -8.02
C GLN A 324 -19.54 11.21 -6.69
N ASP A 325 -19.22 10.09 -6.06
CA ASP A 325 -19.87 9.65 -4.82
C ASP A 325 -19.26 10.26 -3.56
N LEU A 326 -18.07 10.86 -3.62
CA LEU A 326 -17.42 11.54 -2.48
C LEU A 326 -18.03 12.93 -2.18
N VAL A 327 -19.34 13.05 -2.26
CA VAL A 327 -20.07 14.35 -2.16
C VAL A 327 -20.05 14.97 -0.77
N HIS A 328 -19.85 14.17 0.29
CA HIS A 328 -19.79 14.66 1.66
C HIS A 328 -18.35 14.70 2.22
N ALA A 329 -17.37 14.23 1.45
CA ALA A 329 -15.97 14.42 1.82
C ALA A 329 -15.61 15.90 1.81
N PRO A 330 -15.07 16.47 2.91
CA PRO A 330 -14.70 17.90 2.98
C PRO A 330 -13.70 18.29 1.88
N MET A 331 -12.91 17.33 1.42
CA MET A 331 -11.99 17.43 0.29
C MET A 331 -11.95 16.07 -0.41
N ALA A 332 -12.12 16.05 -1.72
CA ALA A 332 -11.92 14.87 -2.56
C ALA A 332 -10.90 15.22 -3.65
N LYS A 333 -9.67 14.72 -3.50
CA LYS A 333 -8.58 14.93 -4.48
C LYS A 333 -8.33 13.64 -5.24
N VAL A 334 -8.29 13.70 -6.57
CA VAL A 334 -7.97 12.57 -7.45
C VAL A 334 -6.69 12.87 -8.20
N VAL A 335 -5.68 11.99 -8.08
CA VAL A 335 -4.39 12.11 -8.76
C VAL A 335 -4.10 10.85 -9.57
N VAL A 336 -3.81 11.03 -10.85
CA VAL A 336 -3.31 9.95 -11.71
C VAL A 336 -1.79 10.03 -11.76
N ILE A 337 -1.10 8.97 -11.36
CA ILE A 337 0.36 8.88 -11.37
C ILE A 337 0.80 8.38 -12.75
N PRO A 338 1.47 9.22 -13.56
CA PRO A 338 1.83 8.87 -14.93
C PRO A 338 2.77 7.66 -14.97
N ASN A 339 2.57 6.81 -15.95
CA ASN A 339 3.39 5.61 -16.20
C ASN A 339 3.47 4.60 -15.03
N ALA A 340 2.87 4.86 -13.88
CA ALA A 340 2.90 3.99 -12.70
C ALA A 340 2.18 2.66 -12.95
N THR A 341 2.71 1.57 -12.37
CA THR A 341 2.06 0.26 -12.38
C THR A 341 1.11 0.11 -11.19
N HIS A 342 0.37 -1.00 -11.14
CA HIS A 342 -0.42 -1.37 -9.96
C HIS A 342 0.40 -1.41 -8.66
N PHE A 343 1.69 -1.71 -8.78
CA PHE A 343 2.66 -1.86 -7.69
C PHE A 343 3.54 -0.60 -7.49
N VAL A 344 3.02 0.58 -7.78
CA VAL A 344 3.76 1.86 -7.76
C VAL A 344 4.52 2.11 -6.45
N HIS A 345 4.02 1.60 -5.32
CA HIS A 345 4.66 1.70 -4.01
C HIS A 345 5.93 0.82 -3.88
N LEU A 346 6.16 -0.11 -4.83
CA LEU A 346 7.34 -0.98 -4.93
C LEU A 346 8.16 -0.71 -6.20
N ASP A 347 7.65 0.11 -7.13
CA ASP A 347 8.39 0.53 -8.31
C ASP A 347 9.56 1.46 -7.92
N ARG A 348 10.54 1.65 -8.83
CA ARG A 348 11.61 2.62 -8.61
C ARG A 348 11.06 4.04 -8.45
N PRO A 349 11.72 4.93 -7.69
CA PRO A 349 11.25 6.30 -7.43
C PRO A 349 10.84 7.06 -8.69
N VAL A 350 11.61 6.93 -9.79
CA VAL A 350 11.37 7.59 -11.07
C VAL A 350 10.14 7.08 -11.82
N HIS A 351 9.58 5.95 -11.43
CA HIS A 351 8.40 5.34 -12.04
C HIS A 351 7.13 5.52 -11.20
N GLY A 352 7.03 6.66 -10.53
CA GLY A 352 5.82 7.09 -9.83
C GLY A 352 5.87 6.98 -8.31
N ARG A 353 6.76 6.14 -7.73
CA ARG A 353 6.84 5.97 -6.27
C ARG A 353 7.15 7.28 -5.53
N HIS A 354 8.04 8.11 -6.07
CA HIS A 354 8.34 9.41 -5.48
C HIS A 354 7.11 10.34 -5.48
N LEU A 355 6.36 10.38 -6.59
CA LEU A 355 5.12 11.16 -6.66
C LEU A 355 4.06 10.62 -5.71
N LEU A 356 3.92 9.29 -5.60
CA LEU A 356 3.02 8.64 -4.64
C LEU A 356 3.31 9.13 -3.21
N LEU A 357 4.57 9.04 -2.78
CA LEU A 357 4.98 9.44 -1.43
C LEU A 357 4.69 10.92 -1.18
N ASN A 358 5.08 11.80 -2.12
CA ASN A 358 4.85 13.23 -2.00
C ASN A 358 3.37 13.59 -1.89
N GLU A 359 2.51 12.93 -2.66
CA GLU A 359 1.06 13.16 -2.61
C GLU A 359 0.45 12.74 -1.27
N ILE A 360 0.88 11.59 -0.73
CA ILE A 360 0.42 11.11 0.58
C ILE A 360 0.85 12.07 1.68
N VAL A 361 2.14 12.40 1.75
CA VAL A 361 2.74 13.26 2.78
C VAL A 361 2.12 14.67 2.74
N SER A 362 2.03 15.26 1.54
CA SER A 362 1.42 16.58 1.36
C SER A 362 -0.05 16.60 1.75
N PHE A 363 -0.79 15.52 1.52
CA PHE A 363 -2.21 15.42 1.86
C PHE A 363 -2.44 15.30 3.37
N ILE A 364 -1.62 14.50 4.07
CA ILE A 364 -1.73 14.31 5.52
C ILE A 364 -1.35 15.58 6.28
N HIS A 365 -0.32 16.29 5.83
CA HIS A 365 0.22 17.47 6.50
C HIS A 365 -0.38 18.80 5.98
N ALA A 366 -1.37 18.76 5.07
CA ALA A 366 -2.05 19.97 4.61
C ALA A 366 -2.69 20.71 5.79
N PRO A 367 -2.60 22.04 5.87
CA PRO A 367 -3.32 22.81 6.87
C PRO A 367 -4.83 22.54 6.75
N ARG A 368 -5.47 22.23 7.89
CA ARG A 368 -6.91 21.97 8.00
C ARG A 368 -7.71 23.26 7.97
#